data_523857df0c9cb18c101e1e682fe96c50
#
_entry.id   523857df0c9cb18c101e1e682fe96c50
#
_cell.length_a   1.000
_cell.length_b   1.000
_cell.length_c   1.000
_cell.angle_alpha   90.00
_cell.angle_beta   90.00
_cell.angle_gamma   90.00
#
_symmetry.space_group_name_H-M   'P 1'
#
loop_
_entity.id
_entity.type
_entity.pdbx_description
1 polymer ?
#
loop_
_entity_poly.entity_id
_entity_poly.type
_entity_poly.pdbx_seq_one_letter_code
_entity_poly.pdbx_strand_id
1 'polypeptide(L)'
;MRLLILPLLFVALVSYAQKENSTQCGKRDRFNNHTLKSNSLSVSQIAITERYDVSYYKLDLNMTNTTTALSGYAEMKATALVPMDTILYELFATLNISSVSLNGLNVPFVRAYSAVKIGVNFAPGTVFTVRTDYSGTPPTAQTNPLGGSGMSNATSPSWGNEVVWSLSEPFCAYEWWPCKQSLTDKADSCDINITVPNACKAGSNGKLMQVVNLGNGTSRYEWKHRHPIDYYLISVAVAEYVEYNVLANPVGAPAPILIQNYIYNNPQTLPNFQADIDETADFIELFYGLYGPYPFENEKYGHCMAPFSGGMEHQTMTTQGFFNPT
;
A
#
# COMPACT_ATOMS: atom_id res chain seq x y z
N MET A 1 71.61 -12.09 -41.28
CA MET A 1 70.52 -12.75 -40.55
C MET A 1 70.17 -11.88 -39.35
N ARG A 2 69.24 -10.99 -39.57
CA ARG A 2 68.81 -10.07 -38.49
C ARG A 2 67.43 -10.53 -38.02
N LEU A 3 67.42 -10.96 -36.77
CA LEU A 3 66.13 -11.34 -36.06
C LEU A 3 65.36 -10.08 -35.69
N LEU A 4 64.17 -9.91 -36.23
CA LEU A 4 63.20 -8.88 -35.79
C LEU A 4 62.40 -9.48 -34.62
N ILE A 5 62.58 -8.89 -33.46
CA ILE A 5 61.77 -9.17 -32.29
C ILE A 5 60.59 -8.18 -32.33
N LEU A 6 59.37 -8.71 -32.52
CA LEU A 6 58.12 -7.97 -32.43
C LEU A 6 57.69 -7.93 -30.97
N PRO A 7 57.44 -6.75 -30.37
CA PRO A 7 56.85 -6.73 -29.04
C PRO A 7 55.35 -6.97 -29.12
N LEU A 8 54.89 -8.03 -28.46
CA LEU A 8 53.45 -8.24 -28.19
C LEU A 8 52.94 -7.16 -27.27
N LEU A 9 52.15 -6.28 -27.80
CA LEU A 9 51.38 -5.30 -27.02
C LEU A 9 50.19 -6.05 -26.37
N PHE A 10 50.31 -6.35 -25.08
CA PHE A 10 49.14 -6.77 -24.27
C PHE A 10 48.27 -5.55 -24.04
N VAL A 11 47.20 -5.43 -24.83
CA VAL A 11 46.12 -4.51 -24.52
C VAL A 11 45.29 -5.17 -23.42
N ALA A 12 45.53 -4.79 -22.19
CA ALA A 12 44.62 -5.10 -21.10
C ALA A 12 43.30 -4.30 -21.34
N LEU A 13 42.31 -4.99 -21.89
CA LEU A 13 40.92 -4.53 -21.83
C LEU A 13 40.51 -4.54 -20.36
N VAL A 14 40.67 -3.38 -19.71
CA VAL A 14 39.99 -3.11 -18.49
C VAL A 14 38.51 -2.95 -18.86
N SER A 15 37.77 -4.03 -18.78
CA SER A 15 36.30 -3.93 -18.73
C SER A 15 35.95 -3.12 -17.47
N TYR A 16 35.68 -1.87 -17.67
CA TYR A 16 34.87 -1.13 -16.73
C TYR A 16 33.52 -1.83 -16.71
N ALA A 17 33.34 -2.77 -15.79
CA ALA A 17 32.03 -3.10 -15.34
C ALA A 17 31.46 -1.78 -14.79
N GLN A 18 30.63 -1.12 -15.57
CA GLN A 18 29.72 -0.13 -15.02
C GLN A 18 29.02 -0.86 -13.90
N LYS A 19 29.25 -0.37 -12.69
CA LYS A 19 28.49 -0.76 -11.52
C LYS A 19 27.10 -0.19 -11.82
N GLU A 20 26.30 -0.98 -12.54
CA GLU A 20 24.88 -0.71 -12.63
C GLU A 20 24.43 -0.59 -11.20
N ASN A 21 23.87 0.57 -10.87
CA ASN A 21 23.14 0.75 -9.63
C ASN A 21 22.00 -0.27 -9.73
N SER A 22 22.27 -1.48 -9.22
CA SER A 22 21.21 -2.41 -8.95
C SER A 22 20.23 -1.60 -8.10
N THR A 23 19.06 -1.34 -8.65
CA THR A 23 17.90 -0.86 -7.92
C THR A 23 17.50 -1.98 -6.97
N GLN A 24 18.38 -2.28 -6.01
CA GLN A 24 17.97 -2.99 -4.82
C GLN A 24 16.81 -2.20 -4.25
N CYS A 25 15.72 -2.89 -3.97
CA CYS A 25 14.62 -2.43 -3.16
C CYS A 25 15.09 -1.25 -2.30
N GLY A 26 14.57 -0.04 -2.55
CA GLY A 26 15.21 1.26 -2.26
C GLY A 26 15.58 1.57 -0.81
N LYS A 27 15.74 0.53 0.02
CA LYS A 27 15.97 0.62 1.47
C LYS A 27 17.41 1.00 1.88
N ARG A 28 18.43 0.75 1.07
CA ARG A 28 19.81 0.79 1.62
C ARG A 28 20.50 2.14 1.57
N ASP A 29 20.24 2.99 0.60
CA ASP A 29 21.01 4.23 0.44
C ASP A 29 20.34 5.48 1.07
N ARG A 30 19.08 5.39 1.48
CA ARG A 30 18.32 6.50 2.04
C ARG A 30 18.28 6.56 3.55
N PHE A 31 18.67 5.49 4.24
CA PHE A 31 18.68 5.42 5.71
C PHE A 31 19.80 6.22 6.39
N ASN A 32 20.78 6.72 5.66
CA ASN A 32 21.96 7.30 6.27
C ASN A 32 21.81 8.74 6.78
N ASN A 33 20.69 9.44 6.55
CA ASN A 33 20.54 10.84 6.99
C ASN A 33 19.15 11.23 7.54
N HIS A 34 18.20 10.31 7.66
CA HIS A 34 16.94 10.63 8.33
C HIS A 34 16.81 9.76 9.57
N THR A 35 16.89 10.39 10.73
CA THR A 35 16.27 9.84 11.95
C THR A 35 14.85 9.48 11.52
N LEU A 36 14.51 8.18 11.54
CA LEU A 36 13.13 7.71 11.43
C LEU A 36 12.34 8.50 12.46
N LYS A 37 11.68 9.56 12.04
CA LYS A 37 10.69 10.23 12.87
C LYS A 37 9.54 9.24 12.98
N SER A 38 9.63 8.38 13.98
CA SER A 38 8.50 7.63 14.45
C SER A 38 7.33 8.58 14.57
N ASN A 39 6.21 8.21 14.01
CA ASN A 39 4.88 8.79 14.12
C ASN A 39 4.82 10.25 14.63
N SER A 40 3.80 10.99 14.25
CA SER A 40 3.56 12.38 14.67
C SER A 40 3.28 12.51 16.18
N LEU A 41 3.22 11.39 16.91
CA LEU A 41 2.82 11.32 18.32
C LEU A 41 4.02 11.41 19.27
N SER A 42 3.82 12.04 20.42
CA SER A 42 4.75 11.99 21.54
C SER A 42 4.74 10.61 22.22
N VAL A 43 5.78 10.30 22.99
CA VAL A 43 5.87 9.03 23.75
C VAL A 43 4.65 8.79 24.64
N SER A 44 4.15 9.85 25.30
CA SER A 44 2.92 9.74 26.12
C SER A 44 1.67 9.48 25.31
N GLN A 45 1.60 9.97 24.08
CA GLN A 45 0.48 9.70 23.17
C GLN A 45 0.53 8.29 22.61
N ILE A 46 1.73 7.79 22.27
CA ILE A 46 1.92 6.40 21.88
C ILE A 46 1.44 5.45 23.00
N ALA A 47 1.79 5.74 24.26
CA ALA A 47 1.33 4.94 25.38
C ALA A 47 -0.21 4.89 25.51
N ILE A 48 -0.95 5.87 24.98
CA ILE A 48 -2.41 5.83 24.91
C ILE A 48 -2.86 4.86 23.80
N THR A 49 -2.20 4.87 22.65
CA THR A 49 -2.57 3.97 21.52
C THR A 49 -2.31 2.51 21.87
N GLU A 50 -1.34 2.21 22.72
CA GLU A 50 -1.05 0.83 23.18
C GLU A 50 -2.06 0.26 24.19
N ARG A 51 -3.08 1.04 24.57
CA ARG A 51 -4.12 0.61 25.52
C ARG A 51 -5.29 -0.13 24.89
N TYR A 52 -5.30 -0.25 23.56
CA TYR A 52 -6.32 -0.99 22.81
C TYR A 52 -5.67 -1.77 21.65
N ASP A 53 -6.35 -2.84 21.23
CA ASP A 53 -6.00 -3.73 20.15
C ASP A 53 -6.98 -3.56 19.00
N VAL A 54 -6.48 -3.37 17.79
CA VAL A 54 -7.30 -3.15 16.59
C VAL A 54 -7.53 -4.47 15.88
N SER A 55 -8.78 -4.88 15.77
CA SER A 55 -9.16 -6.11 15.07
C SER A 55 -9.62 -5.89 13.63
N TYR A 56 -10.06 -4.67 13.25
CA TYR A 56 -10.62 -4.46 11.93
C TYR A 56 -10.55 -3.00 11.50
N TYR A 57 -10.28 -2.83 10.19
CA TYR A 57 -10.44 -1.53 9.51
C TYR A 57 -11.41 -1.65 8.34
N LYS A 58 -12.16 -0.57 8.10
CA LYS A 58 -12.89 -0.37 6.86
C LYS A 58 -12.60 1.01 6.30
N LEU A 59 -12.22 1.06 5.06
CA LEU A 59 -12.07 2.30 4.31
C LEU A 59 -13.17 2.36 3.24
N ASP A 60 -13.81 3.51 3.08
CA ASP A 60 -14.83 3.77 2.07
C ASP A 60 -14.57 5.16 1.50
N LEU A 61 -13.88 5.21 0.37
CA LEU A 61 -13.26 6.42 -0.15
C LEU A 61 -13.66 6.70 -1.60
N ASN A 62 -13.83 7.98 -1.91
CA ASN A 62 -13.94 8.48 -3.27
C ASN A 62 -12.60 9.08 -3.69
N MET A 63 -12.08 8.66 -4.83
CA MET A 63 -10.77 9.05 -5.35
C MET A 63 -10.79 9.18 -6.86
N THR A 64 -9.77 9.83 -7.42
CA THR A 64 -9.49 9.86 -8.86
C THR A 64 -8.05 9.42 -9.12
N ASN A 65 -7.67 9.27 -10.38
CA ASN A 65 -6.28 8.99 -10.77
C ASN A 65 -5.45 10.27 -11.00
N THR A 66 -6.06 11.46 -10.96
CA THR A 66 -5.42 12.73 -11.35
C THR A 66 -5.03 13.60 -10.16
N THR A 67 -5.49 13.28 -8.96
CA THR A 67 -5.18 14.03 -7.73
C THR A 67 -5.26 13.12 -6.51
N THR A 68 -4.45 13.40 -5.50
CA THR A 68 -4.49 12.69 -4.22
C THR A 68 -5.66 13.10 -3.33
N ALA A 69 -6.47 14.09 -3.74
CA ALA A 69 -7.66 14.49 -3.00
C ALA A 69 -8.61 13.30 -2.85
N LEU A 70 -9.13 13.13 -1.64
CA LEU A 70 -10.03 12.04 -1.29
C LEU A 70 -11.15 12.50 -0.35
N SER A 71 -12.22 11.73 -0.30
CA SER A 71 -13.33 11.95 0.63
C SER A 71 -14.01 10.63 0.97
N GLY A 72 -14.54 10.52 2.16
CA GLY A 72 -15.26 9.33 2.61
C GLY A 72 -15.10 9.11 4.10
N TYR A 73 -14.98 7.87 4.51
CA TYR A 73 -14.80 7.53 5.92
C TYR A 73 -13.87 6.33 6.10
N ALA A 74 -13.32 6.22 7.31
CA ALA A 74 -12.73 4.99 7.82
C ALA A 74 -13.38 4.58 9.13
N GLU A 75 -13.52 3.26 9.33
CA GLU A 75 -13.95 2.65 10.59
C GLU A 75 -12.78 1.85 11.16
N MET A 76 -12.58 1.99 12.48
CA MET A 76 -11.64 1.20 13.26
C MET A 76 -12.42 0.47 14.34
N LYS A 77 -12.41 -0.86 14.35
CA LYS A 77 -12.95 -1.67 15.43
C LYS A 77 -11.82 -2.18 16.30
N ALA A 78 -11.94 -1.97 17.60
CA ALA A 78 -10.88 -2.31 18.55
C ALA A 78 -11.44 -2.78 19.91
N THR A 79 -10.55 -3.35 20.71
CA THR A 79 -10.86 -3.82 22.07
C THR A 79 -9.95 -3.13 23.08
N ALA A 80 -10.52 -2.56 24.12
CA ALA A 80 -9.77 -2.00 25.23
C ALA A 80 -9.00 -3.10 25.99
N LEU A 81 -7.69 -2.99 26.10
CA LEU A 81 -6.84 -3.95 26.83
C LEU A 81 -6.75 -3.65 28.33
N VAL A 82 -6.88 -2.38 28.69
CA VAL A 82 -6.81 -1.86 30.05
C VAL A 82 -7.93 -0.83 30.27
N PRO A 83 -8.20 -0.35 31.49
CA PRO A 83 -9.15 0.76 31.68
C PRO A 83 -8.72 1.98 30.84
N MET A 84 -9.63 2.54 30.05
CA MET A 84 -9.36 3.65 29.14
C MET A 84 -10.28 4.84 29.42
N ASP A 85 -9.67 6.03 29.40
CA ASP A 85 -10.35 7.33 29.45
C ASP A 85 -10.30 8.09 28.12
N THR A 86 -9.45 7.61 27.19
CA THR A 86 -9.18 8.28 25.90
C THR A 86 -8.91 7.24 24.82
N ILE A 87 -9.57 7.38 23.67
CA ILE A 87 -9.14 6.77 22.41
C ILE A 87 -8.28 7.81 21.70
N LEU A 88 -7.11 7.42 21.18
CA LEU A 88 -6.23 8.26 20.37
C LEU A 88 -5.84 7.52 19.11
N TYR A 89 -5.97 8.17 17.96
CA TYR A 89 -5.49 7.71 16.66
C TYR A 89 -4.95 8.89 15.85
N GLU A 90 -4.38 8.65 14.69
CA GLU A 90 -3.74 9.68 13.87
C GLU A 90 -4.50 9.91 12.57
N LEU A 91 -4.55 11.18 12.14
CA LEU A 91 -4.95 11.61 10.81
C LEU A 91 -4.25 12.92 10.49
N PHE A 92 -3.63 13.03 9.31
CA PHE A 92 -2.83 14.20 8.93
C PHE A 92 -3.66 15.49 8.92
N ALA A 93 -3.05 16.58 9.39
CA ALA A 93 -3.75 17.83 9.70
C ALA A 93 -4.49 18.47 8.52
N THR A 94 -4.06 18.25 7.27
CA THR A 94 -4.73 18.78 6.07
C THR A 94 -6.02 18.04 5.70
N LEU A 95 -6.25 16.85 6.27
CA LEU A 95 -7.48 16.10 6.06
C LEU A 95 -8.53 16.58 7.07
N ASN A 96 -9.56 17.24 6.58
CA ASN A 96 -10.62 17.79 7.41
C ASN A 96 -11.57 16.70 7.91
N ILE A 97 -11.79 16.61 9.22
CA ILE A 97 -12.76 15.71 9.84
C ILE A 97 -14.11 16.42 9.88
N SER A 98 -15.11 15.87 9.23
CA SER A 98 -16.48 16.37 9.26
C SER A 98 -17.29 15.82 10.44
N SER A 99 -17.07 14.56 10.82
CA SER A 99 -17.70 13.92 11.97
C SER A 99 -16.87 12.77 12.51
N VAL A 100 -17.04 12.49 13.79
CA VAL A 100 -16.56 11.27 14.45
C VAL A 100 -17.73 10.62 15.17
N SER A 101 -17.89 9.32 14.98
CA SER A 101 -18.88 8.55 15.74
C SER A 101 -18.21 7.39 16.48
N LEU A 102 -18.74 7.10 17.66
CA LEU A 102 -18.38 5.98 18.52
C LEU A 102 -19.57 5.05 18.66
N ASN A 103 -19.44 3.81 18.23
CA ASN A 103 -20.52 2.81 18.21
C ASN A 103 -21.80 3.33 17.52
N GLY A 104 -21.62 4.09 16.42
CA GLY A 104 -22.72 4.67 15.63
C GLY A 104 -23.30 5.98 16.15
N LEU A 105 -22.85 6.49 17.28
CA LEU A 105 -23.30 7.77 17.84
C LEU A 105 -22.24 8.85 17.64
N ASN A 106 -22.64 10.02 17.13
CA ASN A 106 -21.73 11.16 17.00
C ASN A 106 -21.21 11.60 18.36
N VAL A 107 -19.91 11.81 18.46
CA VAL A 107 -19.24 12.20 19.70
C VAL A 107 -18.33 13.42 19.46
N PRO A 108 -18.13 14.25 20.51
CA PRO A 108 -17.12 15.30 20.45
C PRO A 108 -15.72 14.67 20.39
N PHE A 109 -14.82 15.33 19.66
CA PHE A 109 -13.42 14.97 19.58
C PHE A 109 -12.53 16.20 19.73
N VAL A 110 -11.29 15.98 20.13
CA VAL A 110 -10.25 17.02 20.16
C VAL A 110 -9.17 16.62 19.19
N ARG A 111 -8.76 17.56 18.37
CA ARG A 111 -7.65 17.36 17.43
C ARG A 111 -6.50 18.29 17.74
N ALA A 112 -5.30 17.74 17.86
CA ALA A 112 -4.06 18.49 17.98
C ALA A 112 -3.07 17.98 16.94
N TYR A 113 -2.83 18.80 15.90
CA TYR A 113 -2.08 18.36 14.70
C TYR A 113 -2.70 17.11 14.09
N SER A 114 -1.97 16.01 14.11
CA SER A 114 -2.44 14.72 13.59
C SER A 114 -3.11 13.83 14.65
N ALA A 115 -2.97 14.14 15.93
CA ALA A 115 -3.58 13.37 17.00
C ALA A 115 -5.07 13.69 17.12
N VAL A 116 -5.95 12.71 16.99
CA VAL A 116 -7.39 12.78 17.21
C VAL A 116 -7.72 12.03 18.49
N LYS A 117 -8.44 12.67 19.42
CA LYS A 117 -8.77 12.15 20.74
C LYS A 117 -10.27 12.16 20.98
N ILE A 118 -10.78 11.06 21.52
CA ILE A 118 -12.17 10.91 21.97
C ILE A 118 -12.14 10.53 23.44
N GLY A 119 -12.86 11.28 24.29
CA GLY A 119 -13.04 10.93 25.69
C GLY A 119 -13.98 9.74 25.84
N VAL A 120 -13.58 8.75 26.64
CA VAL A 120 -14.35 7.52 26.90
C VAL A 120 -14.24 7.10 28.36
N ASN A 121 -14.97 6.08 28.76
CA ASN A 121 -14.80 5.40 30.04
C ASN A 121 -15.02 3.91 29.82
N PHE A 122 -13.95 3.20 29.42
CA PHE A 122 -14.01 1.80 29.06
C PHE A 122 -13.32 0.92 30.10
N ALA A 123 -13.97 -0.19 30.45
CA ALA A 123 -13.34 -1.30 31.15
C ALA A 123 -12.53 -2.16 30.16
N PRO A 124 -11.53 -2.93 30.65
CA PRO A 124 -10.85 -3.92 29.82
C PRO A 124 -11.83 -4.90 29.17
N GLY A 125 -11.58 -5.26 27.92
CA GLY A 125 -12.45 -6.13 27.13
C GLY A 125 -13.61 -5.40 26.45
N THR A 126 -13.78 -4.09 26.64
CA THR A 126 -14.81 -3.30 25.93
C THR A 126 -14.46 -3.24 24.45
N VAL A 127 -15.34 -3.76 23.59
CA VAL A 127 -15.24 -3.63 22.13
C VAL A 127 -15.90 -2.34 21.70
N PHE A 128 -15.23 -1.60 20.81
CA PHE A 128 -15.75 -0.34 20.29
C PHE A 128 -15.45 -0.17 18.81
N THR A 129 -16.23 0.67 18.13
CA THR A 129 -16.02 1.05 16.74
C THR A 129 -15.99 2.57 16.66
N VAL A 130 -14.91 3.10 16.12
CA VAL A 130 -14.78 4.52 15.77
C VAL A 130 -14.92 4.66 14.26
N ARG A 131 -15.83 5.53 13.82
CA ARG A 131 -15.93 5.98 12.43
C ARG A 131 -15.52 7.44 12.36
N THR A 132 -14.65 7.75 11.40
CA THR A 132 -14.22 9.11 11.10
C THR A 132 -14.60 9.42 9.65
N ASP A 133 -15.49 10.40 9.46
CA ASP A 133 -15.82 10.94 8.14
C ASP A 133 -14.88 12.12 7.86
N TYR A 134 -14.20 12.09 6.71
CA TYR A 134 -13.15 13.06 6.42
C TYR A 134 -12.98 13.31 4.91
N SER A 135 -12.30 14.41 4.60
CA SER A 135 -11.94 14.77 3.23
C SER A 135 -10.73 15.70 3.20
N GLY A 136 -10.07 15.75 2.08
CA GLY A 136 -8.97 16.68 1.87
C GLY A 136 -7.91 16.11 0.93
N THR A 137 -6.76 16.77 0.93
CA THR A 137 -5.61 16.36 0.13
C THR A 137 -4.48 15.95 1.05
N PRO A 138 -4.00 14.70 0.97
CA PRO A 138 -2.78 14.24 1.61
C PRO A 138 -1.59 15.17 1.34
N PRO A 139 -0.59 15.21 2.23
CA PRO A 139 0.59 16.05 2.01
C PRO A 139 1.32 15.61 0.74
N THR A 140 1.85 16.59 -0.01
CA THR A 140 2.67 16.35 -1.20
C THR A 140 4.17 16.41 -0.93
N ALA A 141 4.56 16.84 0.28
CA ALA A 141 5.96 16.88 0.69
C ALA A 141 6.50 15.44 0.85
N GLN A 142 7.80 15.28 0.59
CA GLN A 142 8.45 13.98 0.84
C GLN A 142 8.57 13.75 2.35
N THR A 143 7.54 13.19 2.93
CA THR A 143 7.46 12.81 4.34
C THR A 143 7.89 11.37 4.56
N ASN A 144 7.81 10.56 3.50
CA ASN A 144 8.16 9.15 3.52
C ASN A 144 9.67 8.96 3.29
N PRO A 145 10.40 8.24 4.17
CA PRO A 145 11.81 7.92 3.98
C PRO A 145 12.13 7.16 2.69
N LEU A 146 11.15 6.43 2.15
CA LEU A 146 11.28 5.70 0.88
C LEU A 146 11.01 6.59 -0.35
N GLY A 147 10.67 7.87 -0.13
CA GLY A 147 10.35 8.87 -1.14
C GLY A 147 8.86 9.07 -1.34
N GLY A 148 8.45 10.30 -1.57
CA GLY A 148 7.05 10.71 -1.66
C GLY A 148 6.38 10.94 -0.31
N SER A 149 5.08 10.75 -0.26
CA SER A 149 4.22 10.83 0.93
C SER A 149 3.40 9.53 1.02
N GLY A 150 2.58 9.40 2.06
CA GLY A 150 1.68 8.24 2.22
C GLY A 150 0.77 7.99 1.02
N MET A 151 0.52 9.03 0.22
CA MET A 151 -0.18 8.95 -1.07
C MET A 151 0.46 9.88 -2.10
N SER A 152 0.68 9.37 -3.29
CA SER A 152 1.35 10.06 -4.40
C SER A 152 0.48 10.09 -5.66
N ASN A 153 0.73 11.09 -6.50
CA ASN A 153 0.16 11.19 -7.84
C ASN A 153 1.27 11.57 -8.83
N ALA A 154 1.30 10.90 -9.96
CA ALA A 154 2.17 11.26 -11.07
C ALA A 154 1.67 10.68 -12.40
N THR A 155 2.09 11.31 -13.49
CA THR A 155 1.99 10.74 -14.83
C THR A 155 3.13 9.77 -15.06
N SER A 156 2.85 8.57 -15.56
CA SER A 156 3.89 7.62 -15.96
C SER A 156 4.74 8.20 -17.10
N PRO A 157 6.06 8.37 -16.91
CA PRO A 157 6.92 9.00 -17.93
C PRO A 157 6.94 8.21 -19.26
N SER A 158 6.88 6.88 -19.18
CA SER A 158 6.98 6.01 -20.35
C SER A 158 5.64 5.76 -21.04
N TRP A 159 4.53 5.83 -20.30
CA TRP A 159 3.22 5.37 -20.76
C TRP A 159 2.15 6.47 -20.81
N GLY A 160 2.41 7.61 -20.15
CA GLY A 160 1.48 8.75 -20.14
C GLY A 160 0.24 8.58 -19.27
N ASN A 161 0.12 7.48 -18.53
CA ASN A 161 -1.00 7.24 -17.63
C ASN A 161 -0.89 8.04 -16.34
N GLU A 162 -1.98 8.69 -15.94
CA GLU A 162 -2.12 9.34 -14.63
C GLU A 162 -2.44 8.29 -13.57
N VAL A 163 -1.71 8.32 -12.47
CA VAL A 163 -1.82 7.33 -11.39
C VAL A 163 -1.83 8.01 -10.04
N VAL A 164 -2.70 7.55 -9.15
CA VAL A 164 -2.66 7.81 -7.70
C VAL A 164 -2.40 6.48 -7.00
N TRP A 165 -1.44 6.46 -6.07
CA TRP A 165 -1.11 5.27 -5.30
C TRP A 165 -0.68 5.61 -3.88
N SER A 166 -0.88 4.67 -2.95
CA SER A 166 -0.39 4.76 -1.59
C SER A 166 0.99 4.11 -1.45
N LEU A 167 1.83 4.68 -0.58
CA LEU A 167 3.07 4.10 -0.12
C LEU A 167 3.32 4.55 1.32
N SER A 168 2.88 3.77 2.28
CA SER A 168 2.73 4.20 3.68
C SER A 168 3.85 3.72 4.61
N GLU A 169 4.78 2.88 4.13
CA GLU A 169 5.86 2.33 4.96
C GLU A 169 6.83 3.44 5.43
N PRO A 170 7.23 3.44 6.72
CA PRO A 170 6.61 2.68 7.79
C PRO A 170 5.54 3.47 8.56
N PHE A 171 5.49 4.82 8.50
CA PHE A 171 4.66 5.67 9.36
C PHE A 171 3.93 6.78 8.60
N CYS A 172 3.50 6.53 7.37
CA CYS A 172 2.81 7.52 6.54
C CYS A 172 1.35 7.15 6.20
N ALA A 173 0.78 6.11 6.83
CA ALA A 173 -0.61 5.72 6.61
C ALA A 173 -1.58 6.82 7.07
N TYR A 174 -1.31 7.45 8.20
CA TYR A 174 -2.11 8.55 8.75
C TYR A 174 -2.21 9.77 7.81
N GLU A 175 -1.36 9.85 6.83
CA GLU A 175 -1.35 10.94 5.85
C GLU A 175 -2.53 10.88 4.89
N TRP A 176 -3.19 9.70 4.74
CA TRP A 176 -4.33 9.56 3.85
C TRP A 176 -5.56 8.88 4.47
N TRP A 177 -5.42 8.20 5.62
CA TRP A 177 -6.55 7.63 6.33
C TRP A 177 -6.30 7.57 7.85
N PRO A 178 -7.37 7.69 8.68
CA PRO A 178 -7.24 7.66 10.14
C PRO A 178 -6.90 6.27 10.64
N CYS A 179 -5.78 6.11 11.34
CA CYS A 179 -5.31 4.82 11.85
C CYS A 179 -4.50 4.91 13.14
N LYS A 180 -4.30 3.77 13.77
CA LYS A 180 -3.28 3.54 14.78
C LYS A 180 -2.01 3.06 14.08
N GLN A 181 -0.91 3.79 14.19
CA GLN A 181 0.37 3.41 13.59
C GLN A 181 1.25 2.66 14.58
N SER A 182 0.94 1.40 14.85
CA SER A 182 1.73 0.49 15.69
C SER A 182 2.12 -0.74 14.88
N LEU A 183 3.43 -0.97 14.71
CA LEU A 183 3.97 -2.13 13.97
C LEU A 183 3.75 -3.47 14.70
N THR A 184 3.30 -3.42 15.95
CA THR A 184 3.00 -4.60 16.76
C THR A 184 1.51 -4.92 16.84
N ASP A 185 0.66 -4.04 16.29
CA ASP A 185 -0.80 -4.18 16.31
C ASP A 185 -1.31 -4.33 14.87
N LYS A 186 -1.46 -5.57 14.43
CA LYS A 186 -2.02 -5.91 13.11
C LYS A 186 -3.53 -6.05 13.23
N ALA A 187 -4.27 -5.38 12.36
CA ALA A 187 -5.70 -5.66 12.23
C ALA A 187 -5.91 -7.08 11.70
N ASP A 188 -6.83 -7.84 12.28
CA ASP A 188 -7.15 -9.21 11.85
C ASP A 188 -7.72 -9.27 10.42
N SER A 189 -8.35 -8.18 9.98
CA SER A 189 -8.96 -8.06 8.65
C SER A 189 -9.24 -6.61 8.28
N CYS A 190 -9.44 -6.37 6.96
CA CYS A 190 -9.95 -5.08 6.50
C CYS A 190 -10.88 -5.20 5.29
N ASP A 191 -11.79 -4.22 5.16
CA ASP A 191 -12.61 -3.99 3.96
C ASP A 191 -12.20 -2.65 3.35
N ILE A 192 -11.97 -2.64 2.04
CA ILE A 192 -11.50 -1.44 1.34
C ILE A 192 -12.43 -1.21 0.14
N ASN A 193 -13.23 -0.15 0.24
CA ASN A 193 -14.17 0.25 -0.80
C ASN A 193 -13.67 1.54 -1.44
N ILE A 194 -13.41 1.50 -2.74
CA ILE A 194 -12.90 2.66 -3.48
C ILE A 194 -13.84 2.98 -4.63
N THR A 195 -14.40 4.17 -4.60
CA THR A 195 -15.21 4.73 -5.69
C THR A 195 -14.33 5.59 -6.58
N VAL A 196 -14.30 5.27 -7.88
CA VAL A 196 -13.45 5.91 -8.88
C VAL A 196 -14.23 6.21 -10.15
N PRO A 197 -13.77 7.12 -11.03
CA PRO A 197 -14.36 7.30 -12.37
C PRO A 197 -14.40 5.98 -13.15
N ASN A 198 -15.44 5.79 -13.97
CA ASN A 198 -15.65 4.53 -14.71
C ASN A 198 -14.49 4.14 -15.65
N ALA A 199 -13.69 5.11 -16.11
CA ALA A 199 -12.48 4.83 -16.88
C ALA A 199 -11.37 4.20 -16.05
N CYS A 200 -11.41 4.37 -14.72
CA CYS A 200 -10.38 3.89 -13.81
C CYS A 200 -10.73 2.55 -13.18
N LYS A 201 -9.70 1.84 -12.74
CA LYS A 201 -9.79 0.72 -11.81
C LYS A 201 -9.05 1.07 -10.52
N ALA A 202 -9.49 0.48 -9.42
CA ALA A 202 -8.86 0.61 -8.11
C ALA A 202 -8.37 -0.75 -7.65
N GLY A 203 -7.05 -0.93 -7.57
CA GLY A 203 -6.43 -2.13 -7.00
C GLY A 203 -6.17 -1.97 -5.50
N SER A 204 -6.38 -3.04 -4.73
CA SER A 204 -6.20 -3.05 -3.28
C SER A 204 -5.96 -4.47 -2.74
N ASN A 205 -5.82 -4.58 -1.42
CA ASN A 205 -5.54 -5.81 -0.70
C ASN A 205 -6.72 -6.79 -0.70
N GLY A 206 -6.41 -8.08 -0.59
CA GLY A 206 -7.41 -9.11 -0.45
C GLY A 206 -8.11 -9.47 -1.75
N LYS A 207 -9.34 -9.91 -1.66
CA LYS A 207 -10.16 -10.40 -2.76
C LYS A 207 -11.13 -9.33 -3.23
N LEU A 208 -11.20 -9.09 -4.55
CA LEU A 208 -12.24 -8.26 -5.14
C LEU A 208 -13.57 -9.01 -5.07
N MET A 209 -14.49 -8.48 -4.30
CA MET A 209 -15.81 -9.09 -4.11
C MET A 209 -16.77 -8.71 -5.22
N GLN A 210 -16.77 -7.43 -5.60
CA GLN A 210 -17.60 -6.91 -6.70
C GLN A 210 -17.12 -5.53 -7.16
N VAL A 211 -17.55 -5.17 -8.37
CA VAL A 211 -17.46 -3.82 -8.92
C VAL A 211 -18.88 -3.35 -9.21
N VAL A 212 -19.33 -2.29 -8.54
CA VAL A 212 -20.67 -1.75 -8.66
C VAL A 212 -20.63 -0.45 -9.46
N ASN A 213 -21.26 -0.42 -10.65
CA ASN A 213 -21.46 0.82 -11.38
C ASN A 213 -22.56 1.63 -10.68
N LEU A 214 -22.24 2.85 -10.25
CA LEU A 214 -23.17 3.70 -9.49
C LEU A 214 -24.11 4.55 -10.37
N GLY A 215 -23.98 4.47 -11.70
CA GLY A 215 -24.85 5.16 -12.66
C GLY A 215 -24.59 6.67 -12.81
N ASN A 216 -23.62 7.22 -12.07
CA ASN A 216 -23.26 8.64 -12.04
C ASN A 216 -21.88 8.93 -12.66
N GLY A 217 -21.37 8.02 -13.48
CA GLY A 217 -20.03 8.11 -14.07
C GLY A 217 -18.92 7.51 -13.19
N THR A 218 -19.27 6.87 -12.07
CA THR A 218 -18.31 6.23 -11.16
C THR A 218 -18.65 4.76 -10.93
N SER A 219 -17.61 4.00 -10.55
CA SER A 219 -17.73 2.61 -10.14
C SER A 219 -17.06 2.42 -8.78
N ARG A 220 -17.64 1.56 -7.94
CA ARG A 220 -17.15 1.23 -6.62
C ARG A 220 -16.54 -0.15 -6.64
N TYR A 221 -15.29 -0.26 -6.26
CA TYR A 221 -14.52 -1.49 -6.09
C TYR A 221 -14.58 -1.90 -4.62
N GLU A 222 -15.05 -3.11 -4.32
CA GLU A 222 -15.20 -3.62 -2.97
C GLU A 222 -14.23 -4.77 -2.72
N TRP A 223 -13.18 -4.50 -1.95
CA TRP A 223 -12.14 -5.45 -1.59
C TRP A 223 -12.33 -5.94 -0.16
N LYS A 224 -12.00 -7.21 0.09
CA LYS A 224 -12.00 -7.81 1.42
C LYS A 224 -10.72 -8.59 1.66
N HIS A 225 -10.03 -8.23 2.72
CA HIS A 225 -8.84 -8.93 3.19
C HIS A 225 -9.13 -9.58 4.55
N ARG A 226 -8.82 -10.88 4.70
CA ARG A 226 -9.23 -11.71 5.84
C ARG A 226 -8.05 -12.34 6.56
N HIS A 227 -6.88 -11.74 6.45
CA HIS A 227 -5.66 -12.12 7.15
C HIS A 227 -5.13 -10.93 7.95
N PRO A 228 -4.37 -11.16 9.04
CA PRO A 228 -3.74 -10.07 9.77
C PRO A 228 -2.88 -9.21 8.86
N ILE A 229 -3.05 -7.89 8.97
CA ILE A 229 -2.38 -6.91 8.11
C ILE A 229 -1.87 -5.72 8.90
N ASP A 230 -0.63 -5.31 8.64
CA ASP A 230 -0.10 -4.06 9.16
C ASP A 230 -0.78 -2.87 8.48
N TYR A 231 -1.01 -1.81 9.24
CA TYR A 231 -1.66 -0.58 8.77
C TYR A 231 -0.97 0.01 7.53
N TYR A 232 0.36 -0.07 7.44
CA TYR A 232 1.12 0.49 6.31
C TYR A 232 1.05 -0.37 5.03
N LEU A 233 0.64 -1.62 5.15
CA LEU A 233 0.42 -2.54 4.02
C LEU A 233 -0.98 -2.43 3.42
N ILE A 234 -1.92 -1.73 4.10
CA ILE A 234 -3.20 -1.36 3.49
C ILE A 234 -2.93 -0.35 2.38
N SER A 235 -3.37 -0.67 1.17
CA SER A 235 -2.97 0.06 -0.02
C SER A 235 -4.09 0.28 -1.01
N VAL A 236 -3.91 1.29 -1.85
CA VAL A 236 -4.75 1.57 -3.01
C VAL A 236 -3.89 2.08 -4.16
N ALA A 237 -4.22 1.67 -5.38
CA ALA A 237 -3.70 2.26 -6.60
C ALA A 237 -4.84 2.48 -7.59
N VAL A 238 -4.92 3.69 -8.15
CA VAL A 238 -6.00 4.11 -9.06
C VAL A 238 -5.40 4.65 -10.35
N ALA A 239 -5.73 4.05 -11.47
CA ALA A 239 -5.41 4.54 -12.81
C ALA A 239 -6.39 3.99 -13.84
N GLU A 240 -6.28 4.45 -15.08
CA GLU A 240 -6.87 3.74 -16.20
C GLU A 240 -6.06 2.45 -16.44
N TYR A 241 -6.51 1.37 -15.82
CA TYR A 241 -5.88 0.05 -15.92
C TYR A 241 -6.66 -0.89 -16.83
N VAL A 242 -5.96 -1.80 -17.50
CA VAL A 242 -6.48 -3.08 -17.96
C VAL A 242 -6.13 -4.17 -16.96
N GLU A 243 -6.95 -5.18 -16.87
CA GLU A 243 -6.72 -6.32 -15.99
C GLU A 243 -6.13 -7.47 -16.82
N TYR A 244 -5.04 -8.06 -16.33
CA TYR A 244 -4.42 -9.24 -16.88
C TYR A 244 -4.17 -10.24 -15.76
N ASN A 245 -4.79 -11.41 -15.84
CA ASN A 245 -4.76 -12.42 -14.80
C ASN A 245 -4.00 -13.66 -15.22
N VAL A 246 -3.20 -14.19 -14.31
CA VAL A 246 -2.46 -15.43 -14.44
C VAL A 246 -2.87 -16.35 -13.29
N LEU A 247 -2.72 -17.66 -13.46
CA LEU A 247 -2.97 -18.66 -12.42
C LEU A 247 -1.66 -19.41 -12.14
N ALA A 248 -1.23 -19.42 -10.89
CA ALA A 248 -0.22 -20.35 -10.40
C ALA A 248 -0.89 -21.64 -9.91
N ASN A 249 -0.28 -22.79 -10.19
CA ASN A 249 -0.79 -24.12 -9.86
C ASN A 249 0.21 -24.91 -9.02
N PRO A 250 0.57 -24.47 -7.80
CA PRO A 250 1.56 -25.16 -7.00
C PRO A 250 1.10 -26.58 -6.64
N VAL A 251 2.03 -27.51 -6.68
CA VAL A 251 1.74 -28.89 -6.30
C VAL A 251 1.36 -28.96 -4.82
N GLY A 252 0.17 -29.46 -4.53
CA GLY A 252 -0.36 -29.57 -3.18
C GLY A 252 -1.26 -28.39 -2.75
N ALA A 253 -1.37 -27.34 -3.56
CA ALA A 253 -2.33 -26.28 -3.31
C ALA A 253 -3.79 -26.79 -3.46
N PRO A 254 -4.73 -26.32 -2.63
CA PRO A 254 -6.14 -26.76 -2.70
C PRO A 254 -6.87 -26.25 -3.94
N ALA A 255 -6.37 -25.16 -4.55
CA ALA A 255 -6.89 -24.57 -5.78
C ALA A 255 -5.80 -23.72 -6.46
N PRO A 256 -5.97 -23.39 -7.75
CA PRO A 256 -5.11 -22.41 -8.41
C PRO A 256 -5.10 -21.06 -7.67
N ILE A 257 -3.93 -20.45 -7.55
CA ILE A 257 -3.75 -19.13 -6.94
C ILE A 257 -3.89 -18.07 -8.01
N LEU A 258 -4.85 -17.17 -7.85
CA LEU A 258 -5.05 -16.04 -8.76
C LEU A 258 -3.90 -15.03 -8.62
N ILE A 259 -3.29 -14.67 -9.73
CA ILE A 259 -2.35 -13.53 -9.85
C ILE A 259 -3.08 -12.45 -10.65
N GLN A 260 -3.57 -11.44 -9.93
CA GLN A 260 -4.38 -10.35 -10.51
C GLN A 260 -3.52 -9.13 -10.78
N ASN A 261 -3.39 -8.74 -12.04
CA ASN A 261 -2.53 -7.64 -12.44
C ASN A 261 -3.34 -6.47 -13.01
N TYR A 262 -3.11 -5.28 -12.49
CA TYR A 262 -3.60 -4.02 -13.02
C TYR A 262 -2.48 -3.28 -13.71
N ILE A 263 -2.54 -3.26 -15.04
CA ILE A 263 -1.52 -2.76 -15.96
C ILE A 263 -2.07 -1.51 -16.64
N TYR A 264 -1.24 -0.53 -16.93
CA TYR A 264 -1.69 0.68 -17.61
C TYR A 264 -2.45 0.37 -18.90
N ASN A 265 -3.57 1.06 -19.11
CA ASN A 265 -4.36 0.98 -20.33
C ASN A 265 -3.63 1.69 -21.49
N ASN A 266 -2.55 1.07 -21.93
CA ASN A 266 -1.75 1.46 -23.07
C ASN A 266 -1.48 0.21 -23.91
N PRO A 267 -1.73 0.23 -25.25
CA PRO A 267 -1.62 -0.96 -26.09
C PRO A 267 -0.25 -1.66 -26.05
N GLN A 268 0.80 -0.96 -25.66
CA GLN A 268 2.16 -1.52 -25.61
C GLN A 268 2.56 -2.02 -24.22
N THR A 269 1.86 -1.64 -23.14
CA THR A 269 2.27 -2.00 -21.80
C THR A 269 2.24 -3.50 -21.58
N LEU A 270 1.13 -4.16 -21.85
CA LEU A 270 1.03 -5.62 -21.68
C LEU A 270 2.03 -6.39 -22.56
N PRO A 271 2.15 -6.13 -23.89
CA PRO A 271 3.16 -6.82 -24.70
C PRO A 271 4.59 -6.69 -24.19
N ASN A 272 4.94 -5.55 -23.58
CA ASN A 272 6.29 -5.34 -23.03
C ASN A 272 6.55 -6.10 -21.72
N PHE A 273 5.54 -6.33 -20.89
CA PHE A 273 5.71 -6.90 -19.56
C PHE A 273 5.04 -8.26 -19.36
N GLN A 274 4.35 -8.77 -20.36
CA GLN A 274 3.58 -10.01 -20.23
C GLN A 274 4.45 -11.19 -19.79
N ALA A 275 5.63 -11.37 -20.40
CA ALA A 275 6.53 -12.46 -20.05
C ALA A 275 6.98 -12.40 -18.59
N ASP A 276 7.38 -11.21 -18.11
CA ASP A 276 7.80 -11.00 -16.72
C ASP A 276 6.65 -11.21 -15.72
N ILE A 277 5.44 -10.82 -16.11
CA ILE A 277 4.24 -11.05 -15.28
C ILE A 277 3.92 -12.54 -15.23
N ASP A 278 4.02 -13.26 -16.34
CA ASP A 278 3.73 -14.68 -16.40
C ASP A 278 4.71 -15.50 -15.54
N GLU A 279 6.00 -15.09 -15.45
CA GLU A 279 6.99 -15.72 -14.56
C GLU A 279 6.61 -15.66 -13.08
N THR A 280 5.73 -14.77 -12.68
CA THR A 280 5.22 -14.70 -11.28
C THR A 280 4.57 -16.02 -10.87
N ALA A 281 3.93 -16.72 -11.78
CA ALA A 281 3.34 -18.03 -11.50
C ALA A 281 4.43 -19.04 -11.14
N ASP A 282 5.52 -19.07 -11.91
CA ASP A 282 6.66 -19.97 -11.66
C ASP A 282 7.32 -19.68 -10.30
N PHE A 283 7.45 -18.40 -9.94
CA PHE A 283 7.98 -18.01 -8.62
C PHE A 283 7.07 -18.45 -7.46
N ILE A 284 5.78 -18.28 -7.58
CA ILE A 284 4.83 -18.74 -6.55
C ILE A 284 4.88 -20.27 -6.43
N GLU A 285 4.91 -21.01 -7.53
CA GLU A 285 5.00 -22.46 -7.53
C GLU A 285 6.31 -22.96 -6.93
N LEU A 286 7.44 -22.34 -7.30
CA LEU A 286 8.75 -22.66 -6.73
C LEU A 286 8.78 -22.40 -5.21
N PHE A 287 8.32 -21.21 -4.77
CA PHE A 287 8.33 -20.84 -3.36
C PHE A 287 7.38 -21.68 -2.54
N TYR A 288 6.25 -22.08 -3.10
CA TYR A 288 5.31 -23.01 -2.47
C TYR A 288 5.99 -24.35 -2.16
N GLY A 289 6.78 -24.87 -3.10
CA GLY A 289 7.54 -26.10 -2.91
C GLY A 289 8.71 -25.97 -1.92
N LEU A 290 9.37 -24.80 -1.85
CA LEU A 290 10.54 -24.56 -1.00
C LEU A 290 10.18 -24.14 0.43
N TYR A 291 9.14 -23.33 0.60
CA TYR A 291 8.81 -22.65 1.85
C TYR A 291 7.43 -23.02 2.42
N GLY A 292 6.66 -23.79 1.68
CA GLY A 292 5.29 -24.18 2.04
C GLY A 292 4.22 -23.26 1.43
N PRO A 293 2.95 -23.47 1.83
CA PRO A 293 1.80 -22.77 1.26
C PRO A 293 1.94 -21.24 1.28
N TYR A 294 1.55 -20.59 0.19
CA TYR A 294 1.41 -19.14 0.16
C TYR A 294 0.34 -18.72 1.19
N PRO A 295 0.66 -17.87 2.18
CA PRO A 295 -0.24 -17.59 3.31
C PRO A 295 -1.60 -17.03 2.91
N PHE A 296 -1.70 -16.44 1.73
CA PHE A 296 -2.91 -15.81 1.20
C PHE A 296 -3.48 -16.55 -0.01
N GLU A 297 -3.22 -17.85 -0.16
CA GLU A 297 -3.63 -18.65 -1.31
C GLU A 297 -5.15 -18.69 -1.52
N ASN A 298 -5.94 -18.49 -0.45
CA ASN A 298 -7.40 -18.39 -0.50
C ASN A 298 -7.91 -17.01 -0.93
N GLU A 299 -7.04 -16.03 -1.10
CA GLU A 299 -7.37 -14.71 -1.64
C GLU A 299 -6.79 -14.52 -3.04
N LYS A 300 -5.58 -14.00 -3.14
CA LYS A 300 -4.82 -13.81 -4.38
C LYS A 300 -3.39 -13.37 -4.11
N TYR A 301 -2.57 -13.35 -5.15
CA TYR A 301 -1.45 -12.44 -5.31
C TYR A 301 -1.79 -11.41 -6.40
N GLY A 302 -1.05 -10.30 -6.52
CA GLY A 302 -1.28 -9.37 -7.62
C GLY A 302 -0.33 -8.19 -7.66
N HIS A 303 -0.42 -7.44 -8.76
CA HIS A 303 0.35 -6.22 -8.98
C HIS A 303 -0.54 -5.07 -9.41
N CYS A 304 -0.21 -3.86 -8.96
CA CYS A 304 -0.70 -2.61 -9.53
C CYS A 304 0.49 -1.79 -10.02
N MET A 305 0.49 -1.35 -11.26
CA MET A 305 1.53 -0.47 -11.79
C MET A 305 1.41 0.94 -11.21
N ALA A 306 2.54 1.52 -10.79
CA ALA A 306 2.66 2.91 -10.40
C ALA A 306 4.03 3.47 -10.81
N PRO A 307 4.16 4.78 -11.12
CA PRO A 307 5.37 5.35 -11.71
C PRO A 307 6.42 5.73 -10.66
N PHE A 308 6.95 4.75 -9.93
CA PHE A 308 8.06 4.94 -9.00
C PHE A 308 9.14 3.86 -9.22
N SER A 309 10.32 4.05 -8.62
CA SER A 309 11.42 3.09 -8.74
C SER A 309 11.27 1.96 -7.72
N GLY A 310 11.26 0.72 -8.19
CA GLY A 310 11.15 -0.48 -7.36
C GLY A 310 9.73 -0.98 -7.21
N GLY A 311 9.50 -1.73 -6.15
CA GLY A 311 8.21 -2.26 -5.76
C GLY A 311 7.93 -2.01 -4.27
N MET A 312 6.65 -2.02 -3.90
CA MET A 312 6.21 -2.02 -2.52
C MET A 312 5.35 -3.26 -2.27
N GLU A 313 5.77 -4.07 -1.31
CA GLU A 313 5.19 -5.37 -0.98
C GLU A 313 3.86 -5.28 -0.24
N HIS A 314 2.94 -4.42 -0.67
CA HIS A 314 1.59 -4.37 -0.10
C HIS A 314 0.96 -5.76 -0.12
N GLN A 315 0.42 -6.17 1.02
CA GLN A 315 -0.07 -7.53 1.23
C GLN A 315 -1.12 -7.91 0.17
N THR A 316 -0.85 -8.97 -0.59
CA THR A 316 -1.65 -9.51 -1.69
C THR A 316 -1.79 -8.63 -2.95
N MET A 317 -1.28 -7.39 -2.95
CA MET A 317 -1.33 -6.49 -4.10
C MET A 317 -0.08 -5.60 -4.13
N THR A 318 1.03 -6.12 -4.62
CA THR A 318 2.29 -5.39 -4.76
C THR A 318 2.09 -4.18 -5.69
N THR A 319 2.50 -2.99 -5.23
CA THR A 319 2.59 -1.83 -6.12
C THR A 319 3.94 -1.86 -6.82
N GLN A 320 3.93 -1.97 -8.15
CA GLN A 320 5.11 -2.25 -8.95
C GLN A 320 5.43 -1.10 -9.91
N GLY A 321 6.67 -0.59 -9.84
CA GLY A 321 7.13 0.49 -10.71
C GLY A 321 7.44 0.03 -12.12
N PHE A 322 8.27 -0.99 -12.24
CA PHE A 322 8.64 -1.62 -13.51
C PHE A 322 8.72 -3.13 -13.31
N PHE A 323 8.21 -3.88 -14.28
CA PHE A 323 8.35 -5.34 -14.29
C PHE A 323 9.68 -5.81 -14.87
N ASN A 324 10.41 -4.94 -15.59
CA ASN A 324 11.70 -5.32 -16.13
C ASN A 324 12.78 -5.34 -15.04
N PRO A 325 13.35 -6.48 -14.70
CA PRO A 325 14.66 -6.55 -14.12
C PRO A 325 15.66 -6.27 -15.26
N THR A 326 16.09 -5.03 -15.41
CA THR A 326 17.24 -4.72 -16.26
C THR A 326 18.52 -5.19 -15.61
#